data_be335f019c3bcb0bd91dc2fcf1e72c96
#
_entry.id   be335f019c3bcb0bd91dc2fcf1e72c96
#
_cell.length_a   1.000
_cell.length_b   1.000
_cell.length_c   1.000
_cell.angle_alpha   90.00
_cell.angle_beta   90.00
_cell.angle_gamma   90.00
#
_symmetry.space_group_name_H-M   'P 1'
#
loop_
_entity.id
_entity.type
_entity.pdbx_description
1 polymer ?
#
loop_
_entity_poly.entity_id
_entity_poly.type
_entity_poly.pdbx_seq_one_letter_code
_entity_poly.pdbx_strand_id
1 'polypeptide(L)'
;GGGIFAVLGEAVSLAHGATAVSFFVAGFIAILTAYSYAKLSVTYQSEGGTVTFIDKAFGDNILSGSINLMLWLSYLVTISLYATAFSSYGGTFFKNNSSMLQHILISVAIMVPAIINIVSSSFVEK
;
A
#
# COMPACT_ATOMS: atom_id res chain seq x y z
N GLY A 1 0.89 9.87 -3.19
CA GLY A 1 -0.02 8.82 -3.62
C GLY A 1 -1.39 8.90 -2.95
N GLY A 2 -2.22 7.88 -3.19
CA GLY A 2 -3.60 7.82 -2.70
C GLY A 2 -3.74 7.85 -1.16
N GLY A 3 -2.69 7.50 -0.43
CA GLY A 3 -2.73 7.49 1.03
C GLY A 3 -3.07 8.84 1.67
N ILE A 4 -2.64 9.95 1.08
CA ILE A 4 -2.99 11.28 1.62
C ILE A 4 -4.49 11.53 1.58
N PHE A 5 -5.17 11.12 0.51
CA PHE A 5 -6.61 11.27 0.37
C PHE A 5 -7.39 10.35 1.31
N ALA A 6 -6.87 9.16 1.60
CA ALA A 6 -7.50 8.20 2.50
C ALA A 6 -7.34 8.57 3.98
N VAL A 7 -6.21 9.16 4.38
CA VAL A 7 -5.79 9.27 5.79
C VAL A 7 -5.70 10.73 6.26
N LEU A 8 -5.74 11.73 5.36
CA LEU A 8 -5.55 13.13 5.73
C LEU A 8 -6.55 13.60 6.79
N GLY A 9 -7.83 13.25 6.64
CA GLY A 9 -8.87 13.63 7.59
C GLY A 9 -8.60 13.08 8.99
N GLU A 10 -8.19 11.83 9.08
CA GLU A 10 -7.83 11.17 10.35
C GLU A 10 -6.57 11.80 10.94
N ALA A 11 -5.54 12.05 10.11
CA ALA A 11 -4.31 12.70 10.56
C ALA A 11 -4.58 14.11 11.12
N VAL A 12 -5.46 14.88 10.49
CA VAL A 12 -5.85 16.21 10.98
C VAL A 12 -6.63 16.11 12.29
N SER A 13 -7.54 15.14 12.42
CA SER A 13 -8.33 14.94 13.64
C SER A 13 -7.47 14.56 14.85
N LEU A 14 -6.39 13.80 14.63
CA LEU A 14 -5.47 13.36 15.69
C LEU A 14 -4.39 14.39 16.01
N ALA A 15 -3.79 15.01 15.00
CA ALA A 15 -2.65 15.90 15.16
C ALA A 15 -3.03 17.39 15.25
N HIS A 16 -4.27 17.75 14.92
CA HIS A 16 -4.76 19.13 14.92
C HIS A 16 -3.78 20.11 14.22
N GLY A 17 -3.33 21.15 14.93
CA GLY A 17 -2.38 22.14 14.41
C GLY A 17 -0.96 21.59 14.12
N ALA A 18 -0.61 20.43 14.66
CA ALA A 18 0.69 19.80 14.44
C ALA A 18 0.74 18.92 13.18
N THR A 19 -0.34 18.82 12.41
CA THR A 19 -0.43 17.98 11.20
C THR A 19 0.69 18.28 10.21
N ALA A 20 0.98 19.55 9.94
CA ALA A 20 2.05 19.94 9.01
C ALA A 20 3.43 19.45 9.47
N VAL A 21 3.72 19.55 10.76
CA VAL A 21 4.99 19.09 11.35
C VAL A 21 5.09 17.56 11.26
N SER A 22 4.01 16.85 11.54
CA SER A 22 3.94 15.39 11.43
C SER A 22 4.23 14.93 10.01
N PHE A 23 3.62 15.57 9.02
CA PHE A 23 3.89 15.27 7.60
C PHE A 23 5.32 15.62 7.18
N PHE A 24 5.90 16.70 7.70
CA PHE A 24 7.28 17.06 7.42
C PHE A 24 8.25 15.99 7.94
N VAL A 25 8.08 15.56 9.20
CA VAL A 25 8.90 14.49 9.81
C VAL A 25 8.73 13.16 9.04
N ALA A 26 7.49 12.78 8.73
CA ALA A 26 7.20 11.58 7.95
C ALA A 26 7.84 11.66 6.56
N GLY A 27 7.81 12.82 5.90
CA GLY A 27 8.44 13.05 4.60
C GLY A 27 9.95 12.90 4.66
N PHE A 28 10.59 13.38 5.71
CA PHE A 28 12.02 13.20 5.91
C PHE A 28 12.41 11.71 6.06
N ILE A 29 11.65 10.96 6.87
CA ILE A 29 11.84 9.51 7.00
C ILE A 29 11.63 8.80 5.67
N ALA A 30 10.60 9.20 4.92
CA ALA A 30 10.31 8.63 3.60
C ALA A 30 11.46 8.84 2.60
N ILE A 31 12.12 10.00 2.60
CA ILE A 31 13.30 10.28 1.76
C ILE A 31 14.47 9.35 2.11
N LEU A 32 14.75 9.15 3.39
CA LEU A 32 15.79 8.22 3.83
C LEU A 32 15.51 6.79 3.39
N THR A 33 14.25 6.36 3.53
CA THR A 33 13.80 5.04 3.09
C THR A 33 13.90 4.90 1.58
N ALA A 34 13.44 5.89 0.82
CA ALA A 34 13.51 5.91 -0.65
C ALA A 34 14.97 5.81 -1.15
N TYR A 35 15.89 6.51 -0.51
CA TYR A 35 17.32 6.43 -0.84
C TYR A 35 17.87 5.01 -0.62
N SER A 36 17.52 4.37 0.49
CA SER A 36 17.92 2.98 0.79
C SER A 36 17.37 2.02 -0.26
N TYR A 37 16.08 2.14 -0.60
CA TYR A 37 15.45 1.31 -1.64
C TYR A 37 16.09 1.52 -3.02
N ALA A 38 16.40 2.76 -3.40
CA ALA A 38 17.05 3.06 -4.66
C ALA A 38 18.42 2.37 -4.77
N LYS A 39 19.23 2.39 -3.71
CA LYS A 39 20.52 1.69 -3.67
C LYS A 39 20.36 0.18 -3.74
N LEU A 40 19.43 -0.38 -2.98
CA LEU A 40 19.18 -1.83 -2.97
C LEU A 40 18.67 -2.33 -4.32
N SER A 41 17.79 -1.58 -4.99
CA SER A 41 17.25 -1.93 -6.31
C SER A 41 18.33 -1.98 -7.39
N VAL A 42 19.34 -1.11 -7.33
CA VAL A 42 20.45 -1.13 -8.27
C VAL A 42 21.40 -2.29 -7.98
N THR A 43 21.59 -2.63 -6.70
CA THR A 43 22.51 -3.69 -6.27
C THR A 43 21.91 -5.08 -6.45
N TYR A 44 20.63 -5.24 -6.15
CA TYR A 44 19.90 -6.51 -6.21
C TYR A 44 18.73 -6.39 -7.19
N GLN A 45 19.05 -6.54 -8.48
CA GLN A 45 18.04 -6.54 -9.53
C GLN A 45 17.28 -7.87 -9.49
N SER A 46 16.05 -7.85 -8.95
CA SER A 46 15.18 -9.02 -8.89
C SER A 46 13.71 -8.61 -8.91
N GLU A 47 12.86 -9.51 -9.35
CA GLU A 47 11.40 -9.31 -9.35
C GLU A 47 10.79 -9.39 -7.95
N GLY A 48 11.50 -9.93 -6.97
CA GLY A 48 11.04 -10.11 -5.60
C GLY A 48 11.00 -8.85 -4.74
N GLY A 49 11.56 -7.73 -5.21
CA GLY A 49 11.51 -6.44 -4.52
C GLY A 49 12.01 -6.51 -3.07
N THR A 50 11.20 -5.98 -2.14
CA THR A 50 11.54 -5.89 -0.72
C THR A 50 11.84 -7.23 -0.08
N VAL A 51 11.15 -8.31 -0.46
CA VAL A 51 11.38 -9.67 0.05
C VAL A 51 12.81 -10.09 -0.24
N THR A 52 13.27 -9.91 -1.48
CA THR A 52 14.65 -10.23 -1.86
C THR A 52 15.67 -9.41 -1.06
N PHE A 53 15.41 -8.14 -0.80
CA PHE A 53 16.33 -7.31 -0.02
C PHE A 53 16.49 -7.82 1.41
N ILE A 54 15.40 -8.25 2.03
CA ILE A 54 15.38 -8.81 3.38
C ILE A 54 16.14 -10.15 3.41
N ASP A 55 15.86 -11.03 2.46
CA ASP A 55 16.52 -12.35 2.40
C ASP A 55 18.03 -12.20 2.13
N LYS A 56 18.43 -11.24 1.29
CA LYS A 56 19.86 -10.95 1.07
C LYS A 56 20.55 -10.29 2.27
N ALA A 57 19.83 -9.49 3.06
CA ALA A 57 20.38 -8.81 4.23
C ALA A 57 20.51 -9.73 5.44
N PHE A 58 19.54 -10.58 5.69
CA PHE A 58 19.44 -11.39 6.92
C PHE A 58 19.64 -12.89 6.68
N GLY A 59 19.64 -13.31 5.43
CA GLY A 59 19.69 -14.72 5.07
C GLY A 59 18.35 -15.43 5.22
N ASP A 60 18.32 -16.71 4.89
CA ASP A 60 17.12 -17.56 4.96
C ASP A 60 16.96 -18.11 6.38
N ASN A 61 16.28 -17.33 7.23
CA ASN A 61 16.08 -17.66 8.63
C ASN A 61 14.72 -17.15 9.16
N ILE A 62 14.41 -17.46 10.43
CA ILE A 62 13.16 -17.08 11.09
C ILE A 62 12.95 -15.56 11.09
N LEU A 63 14.02 -14.78 11.23
CA LEU A 63 13.93 -13.31 11.25
C LEU A 63 13.46 -12.79 9.89
N SER A 64 14.07 -13.24 8.81
CA SER A 64 13.68 -12.89 7.43
C SER A 64 12.23 -13.28 7.14
N GLY A 65 11.84 -14.51 7.49
CA GLY A 65 10.48 -14.99 7.34
C GLY A 65 9.44 -14.15 8.12
N SER A 66 9.79 -13.78 9.36
CA SER A 66 8.91 -12.94 10.20
C SER A 66 8.72 -11.55 9.63
N ILE A 67 9.78 -10.91 9.13
CA ILE A 67 9.71 -9.59 8.51
C ILE A 67 8.88 -9.65 7.20
N ASN A 68 9.10 -10.68 6.38
CA ASN A 68 8.35 -10.88 5.15
C ASN A 68 6.86 -11.14 5.42
N LEU A 69 6.51 -11.86 6.48
CA LEU A 69 5.12 -12.04 6.91
C LEU A 69 4.49 -10.70 7.34
N MET A 70 5.22 -9.88 8.11
CA MET A 70 4.74 -8.55 8.49
C MET A 70 4.53 -7.65 7.29
N LEU A 71 5.41 -7.70 6.29
CA LEU A 71 5.24 -6.99 5.02
C LEU A 71 3.96 -7.42 4.31
N TRP A 72 3.72 -8.71 4.21
CA TRP A 72 2.52 -9.24 3.58
C TRP A 72 1.25 -8.76 4.30
N LEU A 73 1.21 -8.83 5.62
CA LEU A 73 0.09 -8.29 6.41
C LEU A 73 -0.09 -6.77 6.20
N SER A 74 1.01 -6.02 6.13
CA SER A 74 0.98 -4.58 5.85
C SER A 74 0.37 -4.27 4.48
N TYR A 75 0.67 -5.06 3.45
CA TYR A 75 0.05 -4.92 2.14
C TYR A 75 -1.45 -5.22 2.17
N LEU A 76 -1.90 -6.23 2.92
CA LEU A 76 -3.33 -6.52 3.08
C LEU A 76 -4.09 -5.35 3.72
N VAL A 77 -3.53 -4.76 4.78
CA VAL A 77 -4.09 -3.57 5.44
C VAL A 77 -4.15 -2.39 4.46
N THR A 78 -3.09 -2.18 3.69
CA THR A 78 -3.00 -1.09 2.71
C THR A 78 -4.03 -1.26 1.59
N ILE A 79 -4.23 -2.47 1.06
CA ILE A 79 -5.26 -2.76 0.07
C ILE A 79 -6.65 -2.46 0.63
N SER A 80 -6.92 -2.87 1.87
CA SER A 80 -8.20 -2.61 2.54
C SER A 80 -8.46 -1.11 2.70
N LEU A 81 -7.43 -0.35 3.08
CA LEU A 81 -7.50 1.10 3.21
C LEU A 81 -7.86 1.76 1.87
N TYR A 82 -7.18 1.39 0.79
CA TYR A 82 -7.44 1.97 -0.53
C TYR A 82 -8.81 1.56 -1.10
N ALA A 83 -9.24 0.32 -0.88
CA ALA A 83 -10.56 -0.14 -1.29
C ALA A 83 -11.69 0.62 -0.56
N THR A 84 -11.51 0.88 0.74
CA THR A 84 -12.44 1.68 1.54
C THR A 84 -12.46 3.14 1.07
N ALA A 85 -11.31 3.74 0.82
CA ALA A 85 -11.21 5.09 0.28
C ALA A 85 -11.90 5.18 -1.10
N PHE A 86 -11.64 4.22 -1.99
CA PHE A 86 -12.31 4.16 -3.29
C PHE A 86 -13.84 4.09 -3.15
N SER A 87 -14.34 3.26 -2.23
CA SER A 87 -15.77 3.15 -1.95
C SER A 87 -16.35 4.47 -1.43
N SER A 88 -15.65 5.14 -0.53
CA SER A 88 -16.09 6.42 0.05
C SER A 88 -16.17 7.52 -1.01
N TYR A 89 -15.13 7.67 -1.82
CA TYR A 89 -15.13 8.65 -2.91
C TYR A 89 -16.08 8.26 -4.05
N GLY A 90 -16.10 6.99 -4.44
CA GLY A 90 -16.99 6.47 -5.48
C GLY A 90 -18.47 6.64 -5.10
N GLY A 91 -18.80 6.42 -3.85
CA GLY A 91 -20.15 6.60 -3.32
C GLY A 91 -20.71 8.02 -3.48
N THR A 92 -19.84 9.05 -3.54
CA THR A 92 -20.28 10.43 -3.72
C THR A 92 -20.90 10.70 -5.10
N PHE A 93 -20.61 9.88 -6.11
CA PHE A 93 -21.20 10.00 -7.44
C PHE A 93 -22.63 9.42 -7.50
N PHE A 94 -23.03 8.64 -6.51
CA PHE A 94 -24.34 8.02 -6.47
C PHE A 94 -25.22 8.74 -5.45
N LYS A 95 -26.44 9.14 -5.85
CA LYS A 95 -27.40 9.86 -4.98
C LYS A 95 -27.84 9.05 -3.76
N ASN A 96 -27.72 7.74 -3.81
CA ASN A 96 -28.11 6.82 -2.75
C ASN A 96 -26.89 6.02 -2.27
N ASN A 97 -26.16 6.57 -1.31
CA ASN A 97 -24.97 5.94 -0.72
C ASN A 97 -25.40 4.87 0.31
N SER A 98 -25.97 3.76 -0.17
CA SER A 98 -26.34 2.64 0.68
C SER A 98 -25.14 1.81 1.10
N SER A 99 -25.22 1.16 2.26
CA SER A 99 -24.20 0.21 2.73
C SER A 99 -23.89 -0.89 1.69
N MET A 100 -24.93 -1.35 0.97
CA MET A 100 -24.78 -2.35 -0.10
C MET A 100 -23.89 -1.81 -1.25
N LEU A 101 -24.10 -0.56 -1.67
CA LEU A 101 -23.28 0.07 -2.71
C LEU A 101 -21.80 0.16 -2.28
N GLN A 102 -21.54 0.51 -1.03
CA GLN A 102 -20.18 0.57 -0.50
C GLN A 102 -19.49 -0.80 -0.56
N HIS A 103 -20.15 -1.87 -0.17
CA HIS A 103 -19.58 -3.23 -0.26
C HIS A 103 -19.32 -3.66 -1.71
N ILE A 104 -20.19 -3.30 -2.64
CA ILE A 104 -19.99 -3.56 -4.07
C ILE A 104 -18.75 -2.80 -4.58
N LEU A 105 -18.61 -1.52 -4.26
CA LEU A 105 -17.47 -0.72 -4.68
C LEU A 105 -16.14 -1.23 -4.10
N ILE A 106 -16.12 -1.65 -2.83
CA ILE A 106 -14.96 -2.30 -2.21
C ILE A 106 -14.59 -3.59 -2.95
N SER A 107 -15.58 -4.43 -3.22
CA SER A 107 -15.36 -5.69 -3.93
C SER A 107 -14.81 -5.46 -5.34
N VAL A 108 -15.34 -4.51 -6.07
CA VAL A 108 -14.84 -4.12 -7.40
C VAL A 108 -13.41 -3.60 -7.32
N ALA A 109 -13.10 -2.74 -6.33
CA ALA A 109 -11.78 -2.17 -6.15
C ALA A 109 -10.70 -3.22 -5.87
N ILE A 110 -11.06 -4.35 -5.30
CA ILE A 110 -10.13 -5.46 -5.03
C ILE A 110 -10.10 -6.45 -6.20
N MET A 111 -11.26 -6.86 -6.71
CA MET A 111 -11.36 -7.92 -7.72
C MET A 111 -10.81 -7.49 -9.08
N VAL A 112 -11.08 -6.26 -9.52
CA VAL A 112 -10.64 -5.80 -10.84
C VAL A 112 -9.11 -5.76 -10.96
N PRO A 113 -8.35 -5.13 -10.06
CA PRO A 113 -6.88 -5.19 -10.12
C PRO A 113 -6.32 -6.60 -9.94
N ALA A 114 -6.96 -7.44 -9.11
CA ALA A 114 -6.53 -8.83 -8.93
C ALA A 114 -6.66 -9.63 -10.22
N ILE A 115 -7.78 -9.52 -10.92
CA ILE A 115 -7.99 -10.17 -12.22
C ILE A 115 -6.99 -9.65 -13.26
N ILE A 116 -6.80 -8.34 -13.35
CA ILE A 116 -5.84 -7.74 -14.28
C ILE A 116 -4.44 -8.26 -13.99
N ASN A 117 -4.04 -8.35 -12.72
CA ASN A 117 -2.71 -8.84 -12.34
C ASN A 117 -2.51 -10.30 -12.76
N ILE A 118 -3.49 -11.17 -12.52
CA ILE A 118 -3.42 -12.59 -12.91
C ILE A 118 -3.33 -12.74 -14.43
N VAL A 119 -4.16 -11.99 -15.17
CA VAL A 119 -4.18 -12.04 -16.63
C VAL A 119 -2.88 -11.46 -17.20
N SER A 120 -2.39 -10.34 -16.66
CA SER A 120 -1.15 -9.70 -17.11
C SER A 120 0.07 -10.59 -16.89
N SER A 121 0.18 -11.26 -15.72
CA SER A 121 1.26 -12.21 -15.44
C SER A 121 1.29 -13.35 -16.46
N SER A 122 0.11 -13.84 -16.85
CA SER A 122 -0.03 -14.91 -17.85
C SER A 122 0.41 -14.47 -19.26
N PHE A 123 0.40 -13.17 -19.58
CA PHE A 123 0.87 -12.64 -20.86
C PHE A 123 2.38 -12.35 -20.89
N VAL A 124 2.99 -12.09 -19.76
CA VAL A 124 4.43 -11.76 -19.65
C VAL A 124 5.29 -13.03 -19.67
N GLU A 125 4.76 -14.18 -19.27
CA GLU A 125 5.45 -15.48 -19.29
C GLU A 125 5.50 -16.13 -20.68
N LYS A 126 4.93 -15.53 -21.72
CA LYS A 126 4.99 -15.99 -23.13
C LYS A 126 5.90 -15.08 -23.95
#